data_6de92c18b8f4214f4f4462b7d4acbd16
#
_entry.id   6de92c18b8f4214f4f4462b7d4acbd16
#
_cell.length_a   1.000
_cell.length_b   1.000
_cell.length_c   1.000
_cell.angle_alpha   90.00
_cell.angle_beta   90.00
_cell.angle_gamma   90.00
#
_symmetry.space_group_name_H-M   'P 1'
#
loop_
_entity.id
_entity.type
_entity.pdbx_description
1 polymer ?
#
loop_
_entity_poly.entity_id
_entity_poly.type
_entity_poly.pdbx_seq_one_letter_code
_entity_poly.pdbx_strand_id
1 'polypeptide(L)'
;DYNCDNIVLQYNISAYNAGGFCEILGNNYNCAYRYNISINDGDRVKGEKGAFQEGKILWLSGYQGNNKKRKGPVNSYIYNNTIYSDSTIVSKIAIDNTSNGILIANNIFYLEGDSKAVLGDQYKPDEASGDLAKNVFFKNNLFLNKKSWPADIGIMDTNPIIGNPKFANKGGLQAKDYTPENMSLIKQKGVIIELLPNDTD
;
A
#
# COMPACT_ATOMS: atom_id res chain seq x y z
N ASP A 1 -11.11 -7.11 -6.10
CA ASP A 1 -11.99 -8.19 -5.66
C ASP A 1 -11.17 -9.37 -5.15
N TYR A 2 -11.78 -10.48 -4.72
CA TYR A 2 -11.10 -11.69 -4.27
C TYR A 2 -11.18 -12.80 -5.33
N ASN A 3 -10.35 -13.85 -5.19
CA ASN A 3 -10.20 -14.96 -6.14
C ASN A 3 -9.73 -14.53 -7.55
N CYS A 4 -8.88 -13.52 -7.63
CA CYS A 4 -8.27 -13.09 -8.88
C CYS A 4 -6.86 -13.68 -9.02
N ASP A 5 -6.41 -13.84 -10.24
CA ASP A 5 -5.06 -14.32 -10.56
C ASP A 5 -4.48 -13.56 -11.75
N ASN A 6 -3.17 -13.28 -11.70
CA ASN A 6 -2.44 -12.61 -12.77
C ASN A 6 -3.02 -11.23 -13.15
N ILE A 7 -3.37 -10.41 -12.16
CA ILE A 7 -3.90 -9.05 -12.38
C ILE A 7 -2.79 -8.03 -12.22
N VAL A 8 -2.64 -7.18 -13.24
CA VAL A 8 -1.73 -6.03 -13.20
C VAL A 8 -2.54 -4.73 -13.24
N LEU A 9 -2.36 -3.89 -12.21
CA LEU A 9 -2.87 -2.51 -12.17
C LEU A 9 -1.69 -1.54 -12.31
N GLN A 10 -1.65 -0.79 -13.39
CA GLN A 10 -0.55 0.12 -13.66
C GLN A 10 -0.98 1.41 -14.37
N TYR A 11 -0.16 2.47 -14.23
CA TYR A 11 -0.31 3.75 -14.90
C TYR A 11 -1.63 4.48 -14.62
N ASN A 12 -2.18 4.30 -13.40
CA ASN A 12 -3.39 4.98 -12.98
C ASN A 12 -3.06 6.16 -12.06
N ILE A 13 -3.94 7.15 -12.07
CA ILE A 13 -4.01 8.18 -11.05
C ILE A 13 -5.31 7.96 -10.28
N SER A 14 -5.18 7.75 -8.97
CA SER A 14 -6.28 7.63 -8.02
C SER A 14 -6.27 8.85 -7.11
N ALA A 15 -7.43 9.47 -6.88
CA ALA A 15 -7.47 10.68 -6.07
C ALA A 15 -8.74 10.81 -5.24
N TYR A 16 -8.58 11.19 -3.98
CA TYR A 16 -9.65 11.52 -3.03
C TYR A 16 -10.68 10.41 -2.84
N ASN A 17 -10.25 9.15 -2.91
CA ASN A 17 -11.12 8.01 -2.64
C ASN A 17 -11.13 7.67 -1.15
N ALA A 18 -12.31 7.58 -0.56
CA ALA A 18 -12.47 7.20 0.84
C ALA A 18 -11.89 5.81 1.14
N GLY A 19 -11.96 4.88 0.19
CA GLY A 19 -11.56 3.47 0.35
C GLY A 19 -10.07 3.19 0.41
N GLY A 20 -9.23 4.11 -0.04
CA GLY A 20 -7.78 3.93 -0.08
C GLY A 20 -7.23 3.63 -1.47
N PHE A 21 -5.90 3.51 -1.55
CA PHE A 21 -5.17 3.37 -2.81
C PHE A 21 -5.11 1.92 -3.32
N CYS A 22 -4.61 1.02 -2.49
CA CYS A 22 -4.35 -0.36 -2.90
C CYS A 22 -5.05 -1.32 -1.95
N GLU A 23 -5.98 -2.10 -2.50
CA GLU A 23 -6.65 -3.17 -1.78
C GLU A 23 -6.49 -4.48 -2.56
N ILE A 24 -5.82 -5.46 -1.96
CA ILE A 24 -5.74 -6.82 -2.48
C ILE A 24 -6.44 -7.74 -1.49
N LEU A 25 -7.60 -8.26 -1.90
CA LEU A 25 -8.41 -9.14 -1.08
C LEU A 25 -7.92 -10.59 -1.08
N GLY A 26 -8.63 -11.43 -0.35
CA GLY A 26 -8.24 -12.81 -0.11
C GLY A 26 -8.25 -13.69 -1.37
N ASN A 27 -7.42 -14.71 -1.32
CA ASN A 27 -7.26 -15.70 -2.38
C ASN A 27 -6.90 -15.11 -3.76
N ASN A 28 -6.25 -13.95 -3.77
CA ASN A 28 -5.65 -13.36 -4.95
C ASN A 28 -4.22 -13.88 -5.10
N TYR A 29 -3.80 -14.14 -6.33
CA TYR A 29 -2.47 -14.65 -6.65
C TYR A 29 -1.82 -13.83 -7.75
N ASN A 30 -0.50 -13.70 -7.71
CA ASN A 30 0.30 -13.15 -8.81
C ASN A 30 -0.21 -11.79 -9.28
N CYS A 31 -0.59 -10.92 -8.33
CA CYS A 31 -1.08 -9.59 -8.65
C CYS A 31 0.06 -8.56 -8.58
N ALA A 32 0.07 -7.60 -9.49
CA ALA A 32 0.98 -6.46 -9.46
C ALA A 32 0.21 -5.13 -9.38
N TYR A 33 0.66 -4.26 -8.48
CA TYR A 33 0.19 -2.88 -8.35
C TYR A 33 1.39 -1.98 -8.53
N ARG A 34 1.56 -1.35 -9.73
CA ARG A 34 2.81 -0.66 -10.07
C ARG A 34 2.60 0.59 -10.90
N TYR A 35 3.54 1.53 -10.80
CA TYR A 35 3.56 2.78 -11.58
C TYR A 35 2.26 3.60 -11.45
N ASN A 36 1.59 3.51 -10.32
CA ASN A 36 0.38 4.30 -10.04
C ASN A 36 0.71 5.50 -9.16
N ILE A 37 -0.14 6.51 -9.21
CA ILE A 37 -0.10 7.68 -8.33
C ILE A 37 -1.38 7.71 -7.53
N SER A 38 -1.26 7.77 -6.20
CA SER A 38 -2.37 7.95 -5.26
C SER A 38 -2.28 9.34 -4.64
N ILE A 39 -3.39 10.05 -4.60
CA ILE A 39 -3.48 11.43 -4.13
C ILE A 39 -4.61 11.53 -3.12
N ASN A 40 -4.26 11.68 -1.85
CA ASN A 40 -5.22 11.80 -0.75
C ASN A 40 -6.31 10.71 -0.74
N ASP A 41 -5.94 9.47 -1.06
CA ASP A 41 -6.80 8.32 -0.91
C ASP A 41 -6.77 7.81 0.55
N GLY A 42 -7.88 7.22 1.04
CA GLY A 42 -7.95 6.58 2.35
C GLY A 42 -8.42 7.47 3.50
N ASP A 43 -9.26 8.46 3.22
CA ASP A 43 -9.80 9.39 4.22
C ASP A 43 -11.05 8.87 4.96
N ARG A 44 -11.56 7.69 4.63
CA ARG A 44 -12.74 7.11 5.27
C ARG A 44 -12.52 6.92 6.78
N VAL A 45 -13.45 7.47 7.57
CA VAL A 45 -13.50 7.26 9.02
C VAL A 45 -14.60 6.25 9.37
N LYS A 46 -14.25 5.25 10.16
CA LYS A 46 -15.20 4.22 10.62
C LYS A 46 -16.31 4.86 11.44
N GLY A 47 -17.55 4.53 11.11
CA GLY A 47 -18.76 5.06 11.75
C GLY A 47 -19.31 6.32 11.11
N GLU A 48 -18.53 7.07 10.32
CA GLU A 48 -19.03 8.23 9.60
C GLU A 48 -19.84 7.81 8.38
N LYS A 49 -20.97 8.49 8.14
CA LYS A 49 -21.84 8.27 6.97
C LYS A 49 -22.17 6.80 6.72
N GLY A 50 -22.27 6.01 7.80
CA GLY A 50 -22.57 4.57 7.72
C GLY A 50 -21.41 3.68 7.32
N ALA A 51 -20.19 4.19 7.26
CA ALA A 51 -19.02 3.38 6.95
C ALA A 51 -18.75 2.35 8.06
N PHE A 52 -18.60 1.08 7.70
CA PHE A 52 -18.32 0.01 8.67
C PHE A 52 -16.82 -0.30 8.79
N GLN A 53 -16.02 0.16 7.87
CA GLN A 53 -14.55 -0.03 7.87
C GLN A 53 -13.82 1.27 7.59
N GLU A 54 -12.61 1.38 8.09
CA GLU A 54 -11.73 2.52 7.85
C GLU A 54 -11.13 2.46 6.44
N GLY A 55 -10.92 3.63 5.83
CA GLY A 55 -10.15 3.76 4.61
C GLY A 55 -8.66 3.52 4.88
N LYS A 56 -7.93 2.97 3.90
CA LYS A 56 -6.53 2.58 4.02
C LYS A 56 -5.76 2.88 2.74
N ILE A 57 -4.56 3.39 2.88
CA ILE A 57 -3.68 3.57 1.70
C ILE A 57 -3.17 2.23 1.16
N LEU A 58 -2.99 1.24 2.02
CA LEU A 58 -2.58 -0.11 1.65
C LEU A 58 -3.36 -1.12 2.49
N TRP A 59 -4.03 -2.03 1.82
CA TRP A 59 -4.79 -3.07 2.49
C TRP A 59 -4.61 -4.44 1.84
N LEU A 60 -3.97 -5.33 2.57
CA LEU A 60 -3.85 -6.75 2.24
C LEU A 60 -4.79 -7.53 3.16
N SER A 61 -5.88 -8.04 2.63
CA SER A 61 -6.95 -8.69 3.39
C SER A 61 -7.03 -10.18 3.09
N GLY A 62 -7.36 -10.98 4.10
CA GLY A 62 -7.64 -12.41 3.94
C GLY A 62 -9.09 -12.71 3.52
N TYR A 63 -9.94 -11.69 3.40
CA TYR A 63 -11.35 -11.88 3.07
C TYR A 63 -11.55 -12.44 1.66
N GLN A 64 -12.28 -13.52 1.55
CA GLN A 64 -12.64 -14.18 0.29
C GLN A 64 -14.12 -14.61 0.22
N GLY A 65 -14.96 -13.93 0.97
CA GLY A 65 -16.39 -14.19 1.07
C GLY A 65 -16.83 -14.62 2.46
N ASN A 66 -18.10 -14.37 2.80
CA ASN A 66 -18.64 -14.52 4.16
C ASN A 66 -18.53 -15.94 4.73
N ASN A 67 -18.65 -16.95 3.90
CA ASN A 67 -18.69 -18.36 4.31
C ASN A 67 -17.38 -19.11 4.07
N LYS A 68 -16.29 -18.38 3.84
CA LYS A 68 -14.99 -18.98 3.58
C LYS A 68 -13.98 -18.58 4.65
N LYS A 69 -13.09 -19.51 4.99
CA LYS A 69 -11.93 -19.24 5.85
C LYS A 69 -11.06 -18.19 5.18
N ARG A 70 -10.50 -17.25 5.97
CA ARG A 70 -9.53 -16.28 5.47
C ARG A 70 -8.36 -16.95 4.77
N LYS A 71 -7.95 -16.36 3.67
CA LYS A 71 -6.74 -16.74 2.94
C LYS A 71 -6.21 -15.48 2.28
N GLY A 72 -5.03 -15.02 2.67
CA GLY A 72 -4.48 -13.76 2.20
C GLY A 72 -4.13 -13.75 0.73
N PRO A 73 -3.79 -12.59 0.19
CA PRO A 73 -3.13 -12.51 -1.11
C PRO A 73 -1.78 -13.22 -1.06
N VAL A 74 -1.42 -13.85 -2.16
CA VAL A 74 -0.21 -14.67 -2.29
C VAL A 74 0.60 -14.20 -3.50
N ASN A 75 1.93 -14.17 -3.36
CA ASN A 75 2.85 -13.89 -4.45
C ASN A 75 2.45 -12.63 -5.24
N SER A 76 2.33 -11.50 -4.55
CA SER A 76 1.87 -10.25 -5.16
C SER A 76 2.84 -9.11 -4.88
N TYR A 77 2.98 -8.19 -5.83
CA TYR A 77 3.98 -7.14 -5.81
C TYR A 77 3.34 -5.75 -5.90
N ILE A 78 3.77 -4.85 -5.02
CA ILE A 78 3.34 -3.45 -4.97
C ILE A 78 4.60 -2.60 -5.09
N TYR A 79 4.85 -2.02 -6.26
CA TYR A 79 6.13 -1.37 -6.49
C TYR A 79 6.08 -0.18 -7.46
N ASN A 80 7.06 0.71 -7.33
CA ASN A 80 7.21 1.90 -8.16
C ASN A 80 5.95 2.79 -8.18
N ASN A 81 5.18 2.81 -7.08
CA ASN A 81 4.03 3.70 -6.94
C ASN A 81 4.44 4.96 -6.17
N THR A 82 3.71 6.04 -6.40
CA THR A 82 3.80 7.27 -5.61
C THR A 82 2.51 7.46 -4.84
N ILE A 83 2.59 7.51 -3.51
CA ILE A 83 1.47 7.68 -2.61
C ILE A 83 1.66 9.01 -1.89
N TYR A 84 0.82 9.99 -2.21
CA TYR A 84 0.77 11.28 -1.55
C TYR A 84 -0.45 11.37 -0.65
N SER A 85 -0.23 11.74 0.60
CA SER A 85 -1.28 12.01 1.58
C SER A 85 -0.91 13.27 2.36
N ASP A 86 -1.79 14.25 2.38
CA ASP A 86 -1.59 15.48 3.13
C ASP A 86 -1.76 15.28 4.65
N SER A 87 -1.51 16.33 5.42
CA SER A 87 -1.52 16.26 6.88
C SER A 87 -2.90 16.07 7.52
N THR A 88 -3.98 16.16 6.75
CA THR A 88 -5.34 15.97 7.26
C THR A 88 -5.74 14.49 7.32
N ILE A 89 -4.99 13.64 6.62
CA ILE A 89 -5.27 12.20 6.54
C ILE A 89 -4.32 11.43 7.46
N VAL A 90 -4.89 10.60 8.32
CA VAL A 90 -4.14 9.56 9.03
C VAL A 90 -4.01 8.36 8.11
N SER A 91 -2.83 8.17 7.54
CA SER A 91 -2.56 7.11 6.58
C SER A 91 -2.59 5.74 7.26
N LYS A 92 -3.49 4.86 6.82
CA LYS A 92 -3.67 3.55 7.45
C LYS A 92 -3.15 2.45 6.55
N ILE A 93 -2.35 1.56 7.14
CA ILE A 93 -1.79 0.38 6.47
C ILE A 93 -2.29 -0.86 7.21
N ALA A 94 -2.94 -1.76 6.47
CA ALA A 94 -3.47 -3.00 7.02
C ALA A 94 -2.87 -4.20 6.30
N ILE A 95 -2.27 -5.11 7.05
CA ILE A 95 -1.70 -6.35 6.51
C ILE A 95 -2.23 -7.52 7.32
N ASP A 96 -3.10 -8.30 6.70
CA ASP A 96 -3.63 -9.52 7.29
C ASP A 96 -2.53 -10.58 7.41
N ASN A 97 -2.51 -11.31 8.52
CA ASN A 97 -1.50 -12.32 8.80
C ASN A 97 -1.52 -13.53 7.84
N THR A 98 -2.58 -13.67 7.05
CA THR A 98 -2.67 -14.71 6.01
C THR A 98 -2.01 -14.30 4.69
N SER A 99 -1.55 -13.04 4.56
CA SER A 99 -0.78 -12.57 3.41
C SER A 99 0.57 -13.28 3.34
N ASN A 100 0.98 -13.72 2.14
CA ASN A 100 2.21 -14.51 1.99
C ASN A 100 2.89 -14.26 0.62
N GLY A 101 4.21 -14.11 0.63
CA GLY A 101 4.96 -13.85 -0.60
C GLY A 101 4.69 -12.48 -1.21
N ILE A 102 4.56 -11.45 -0.37
CA ILE A 102 4.26 -10.09 -0.81
C ILE A 102 5.55 -9.25 -0.83
N LEU A 103 5.79 -8.55 -1.92
CA LEU A 103 6.87 -7.58 -2.05
C LEU A 103 6.31 -6.17 -2.21
N ILE A 104 6.73 -5.26 -1.34
CA ILE A 104 6.37 -3.84 -1.39
C ILE A 104 7.69 -3.07 -1.51
N ALA A 105 8.01 -2.58 -2.72
CA ALA A 105 9.35 -2.06 -2.98
C ALA A 105 9.36 -0.83 -3.89
N ASN A 106 10.37 0.02 -3.74
CA ASN A 106 10.60 1.19 -4.58
C ASN A 106 9.42 2.17 -4.62
N ASN A 107 8.51 2.15 -3.66
CA ASN A 107 7.42 3.11 -3.60
C ASN A 107 7.86 4.41 -2.94
N ILE A 108 7.19 5.50 -3.25
CA ILE A 108 7.32 6.76 -2.54
C ILE A 108 6.09 6.92 -1.64
N PHE A 109 6.28 6.83 -0.34
CA PHE A 109 5.28 7.14 0.68
C PHE A 109 5.48 8.58 1.16
N TYR A 110 4.89 9.54 0.43
CA TYR A 110 4.90 10.94 0.79
C TYR A 110 3.72 11.26 1.71
N LEU A 111 3.84 10.88 2.96
CA LEU A 111 2.78 11.01 3.96
C LEU A 111 3.13 12.18 4.88
N GLU A 112 2.35 13.26 4.81
CA GLU A 112 2.55 14.46 5.64
C GLU A 112 1.92 14.30 7.03
N GLY A 113 0.84 13.54 7.14
CA GLY A 113 0.19 13.20 8.40
C GLY A 113 0.80 11.99 9.10
N ASP A 114 0.15 11.58 10.17
CA ASP A 114 0.52 10.39 10.92
C ASP A 114 0.18 9.11 10.12
N SER A 115 0.95 8.06 10.37
CA SER A 115 0.70 6.73 9.85
C SER A 115 0.31 5.78 10.97
N LYS A 116 -0.60 4.86 10.68
CA LYS A 116 -1.15 3.93 11.65
C LYS A 116 -1.33 2.54 11.07
N ALA A 117 -0.95 1.51 11.81
CA ALA A 117 -1.34 0.15 11.50
C ALA A 117 -2.82 -0.08 11.84
N VAL A 118 -3.49 -0.86 10.99
CA VAL A 118 -4.81 -1.42 11.29
C VAL A 118 -4.64 -2.92 11.43
N LEU A 119 -4.84 -3.43 12.63
CA LEU A 119 -4.66 -4.84 12.93
C LEU A 119 -5.87 -5.65 12.50
N GLY A 120 -5.61 -6.84 12.01
CA GLY A 120 -6.62 -7.82 11.66
C GLY A 120 -7.35 -7.54 10.36
N ASP A 121 -8.31 -8.41 10.07
CA ASP A 121 -9.18 -8.30 8.92
C ASP A 121 -10.51 -7.66 9.31
N GLN A 122 -10.81 -6.48 8.79
CA GLN A 122 -12.02 -5.73 9.17
C GLN A 122 -13.30 -6.30 8.55
N TYR A 123 -13.22 -7.15 7.53
CA TYR A 123 -14.40 -7.89 7.05
C TYR A 123 -14.77 -9.05 7.97
N LYS A 124 -13.77 -9.66 8.64
CA LYS A 124 -13.94 -10.78 9.55
C LYS A 124 -13.07 -10.59 10.80
N PRO A 125 -13.39 -9.62 11.64
CA PRO A 125 -12.57 -9.26 12.80
C PRO A 125 -12.39 -10.40 13.80
N ASP A 126 -13.39 -11.28 13.96
CA ASP A 126 -13.34 -12.41 14.88
C ASP A 126 -12.35 -13.51 14.45
N GLU A 127 -11.99 -13.52 13.15
CA GLU A 127 -10.97 -14.41 12.62
C GLU A 127 -9.58 -13.76 12.59
N ALA A 128 -9.49 -12.48 12.91
CA ALA A 128 -8.22 -11.76 12.90
C ALA A 128 -7.33 -12.22 14.05
N SER A 129 -6.07 -12.52 13.75
CA SER A 129 -5.06 -12.75 14.77
C SER A 129 -4.13 -11.55 14.88
N GLY A 130 -3.54 -11.35 16.05
CA GLY A 130 -2.50 -10.36 16.26
C GLY A 130 -1.13 -10.77 15.71
N ASP A 131 -1.02 -11.96 15.12
CA ASP A 131 0.24 -12.44 14.56
C ASP A 131 0.62 -11.65 13.31
N LEU A 132 1.92 -11.42 13.16
CA LEU A 132 2.43 -10.76 11.96
C LEU A 132 2.33 -11.69 10.73
N ALA A 133 2.07 -11.09 9.57
CA ALA A 133 2.17 -11.78 8.30
C ALA A 133 3.61 -12.26 8.08
N LYS A 134 3.75 -13.48 7.58
CA LYS A 134 5.04 -14.07 7.20
C LYS A 134 5.32 -13.81 5.72
N ASN A 135 6.62 -13.70 5.36
CA ASN A 135 7.01 -13.48 3.97
C ASN A 135 6.35 -12.24 3.31
N VAL A 136 6.20 -11.17 4.07
CA VAL A 136 5.86 -9.84 3.59
C VAL A 136 7.09 -8.96 3.75
N PHE A 137 7.57 -8.40 2.65
CA PHE A 137 8.82 -7.67 2.60
C PHE A 137 8.63 -6.25 2.10
N PHE A 138 9.17 -5.29 2.84
CA PHE A 138 9.32 -3.91 2.40
C PHE A 138 10.80 -3.69 2.07
N LYS A 139 11.07 -3.14 0.87
CA LYS A 139 12.44 -2.92 0.40
C LYS A 139 12.58 -1.61 -0.36
N ASN A 140 13.58 -0.82 0.01
CA ASN A 140 13.97 0.38 -0.74
C ASN A 140 12.81 1.35 -1.01
N ASN A 141 11.82 1.43 -0.13
CA ASN A 141 10.79 2.45 -0.24
C ASN A 141 11.33 3.78 0.30
N LEU A 142 10.84 4.87 -0.28
CA LEU A 142 11.11 6.21 0.22
C LEU A 142 9.97 6.66 1.13
N PHE A 143 10.33 7.14 2.31
CA PHE A 143 9.43 7.77 3.27
C PHE A 143 9.79 9.23 3.44
N LEU A 144 8.79 10.13 3.46
CA LEU A 144 9.00 11.56 3.64
C LEU A 144 9.82 11.86 4.92
N ASN A 145 9.54 11.13 5.98
CA ASN A 145 10.24 11.21 7.26
C ASN A 145 10.10 9.88 8.03
N LYS A 146 10.80 9.74 9.16
CA LYS A 146 10.76 8.51 9.96
C LYS A 146 9.38 8.15 10.53
N LYS A 147 8.47 9.12 10.65
CA LYS A 147 7.10 8.92 11.16
C LYS A 147 6.14 8.46 10.08
N SER A 148 6.51 8.52 8.81
CA SER A 148 5.67 8.07 7.70
C SER A 148 5.44 6.55 7.66
N TRP A 149 6.18 5.79 8.45
CA TRP A 149 5.98 4.36 8.60
C TRP A 149 5.31 4.06 9.95
N PRO A 150 4.20 3.30 10.00
CA PRO A 150 3.59 2.93 11.26
C PRO A 150 4.44 1.86 11.98
N ALA A 151 5.16 2.25 13.00
CA ALA A 151 6.06 1.34 13.73
C ALA A 151 5.34 0.15 14.38
N ASP A 152 4.06 0.30 14.68
CA ASP A 152 3.21 -0.72 15.27
C ASP A 152 2.82 -1.86 14.30
N ILE A 153 3.09 -1.71 13.00
CA ILE A 153 2.87 -2.80 12.03
C ILE A 153 3.84 -3.99 12.22
N GLY A 154 4.97 -3.77 12.89
CA GLY A 154 5.95 -4.81 13.20
C GLY A 154 6.77 -5.32 12.02
N ILE A 155 6.56 -4.82 10.81
CA ILE A 155 7.31 -5.18 9.60
C ILE A 155 8.12 -3.95 9.18
N MET A 156 9.43 -4.10 9.04
CA MET A 156 10.34 -3.00 8.71
C MET A 156 10.81 -3.07 7.26
N ASP A 157 10.99 -1.90 6.65
CA ASP A 157 11.70 -1.81 5.37
C ASP A 157 13.19 -2.13 5.60
N THR A 158 13.76 -2.99 4.78
CA THR A 158 15.15 -3.43 4.95
C THR A 158 16.18 -2.37 4.55
N ASN A 159 15.85 -1.48 3.63
CA ASN A 159 16.71 -0.39 3.16
C ASN A 159 15.89 0.90 2.94
N PRO A 160 15.29 1.48 3.98
CA PRO A 160 14.42 2.62 3.83
C PRO A 160 15.21 3.86 3.38
N ILE A 161 14.65 4.60 2.44
CA ILE A 161 15.15 5.90 2.02
C ILE A 161 14.32 6.97 2.74
N ILE A 162 14.97 7.84 3.49
CA ILE A 162 14.27 8.88 4.25
C ILE A 162 14.60 10.25 3.66
N GLY A 163 13.56 11.02 3.32
CA GLY A 163 13.73 12.40 2.87
C GLY A 163 12.62 12.89 1.95
N ASN A 164 12.68 14.18 1.64
CA ASN A 164 11.71 14.83 0.78
C ASN A 164 12.13 14.76 -0.70
N PRO A 165 11.38 14.05 -1.56
CA PRO A 165 11.67 13.99 -3.00
C PRO A 165 11.40 15.33 -3.71
N LYS A 166 10.71 16.27 -3.04
CA LYS A 166 10.30 17.58 -3.58
C LYS A 166 9.49 17.43 -4.87
N PHE A 167 8.22 17.23 -4.72
CA PHE A 167 7.29 17.23 -5.86
C PHE A 167 7.04 18.65 -6.36
N ALA A 168 6.93 18.79 -7.67
CA ALA A 168 6.70 20.07 -8.34
C ALA A 168 5.37 20.73 -7.90
N ASN A 169 4.30 19.94 -7.69
CA ASN A 169 3.01 20.46 -7.27
C ASN A 169 2.25 19.42 -6.42
N LYS A 170 2.47 19.42 -5.11
CA LYS A 170 1.79 18.50 -4.18
C LYS A 170 0.27 18.70 -4.21
N GLY A 171 -0.47 17.60 -4.30
CA GLY A 171 -1.93 17.61 -4.38
C GLY A 171 -2.47 17.90 -5.79
N GLY A 172 -1.62 18.15 -6.77
CA GLY A 172 -2.02 18.27 -8.16
C GLY A 172 -2.52 16.95 -8.73
N LEU A 173 -3.32 16.99 -9.81
CA LEU A 173 -3.98 15.82 -10.39
C LEU A 173 -3.32 15.28 -11.66
N GLN A 174 -2.10 15.73 -11.96
CA GLN A 174 -1.37 15.31 -13.15
C GLN A 174 -0.11 14.55 -12.79
N ALA A 175 0.27 13.56 -13.57
CA ALA A 175 1.48 12.76 -13.32
C ALA A 175 2.75 13.63 -13.17
N LYS A 176 2.89 14.69 -13.98
CA LYS A 176 4.02 15.62 -13.91
C LYS A 176 4.16 16.32 -12.56
N ASP A 177 3.04 16.50 -11.82
CA ASP A 177 3.03 17.16 -10.51
C ASP A 177 3.84 16.38 -9.47
N TYR A 178 4.01 15.08 -9.68
CA TYR A 178 4.74 14.14 -8.82
C TYR A 178 6.12 13.77 -9.35
N THR A 179 6.64 14.50 -10.31
CA THR A 179 8.03 14.36 -10.73
C THR A 179 8.94 14.84 -9.61
N PRO A 180 9.82 13.98 -9.06
CA PRO A 180 10.72 14.38 -7.99
C PRO A 180 11.79 15.34 -8.51
N GLU A 181 11.98 16.47 -7.83
CA GLU A 181 13.09 17.41 -8.11
C GLU A 181 14.39 16.96 -7.44
N ASN A 182 14.29 16.30 -6.29
CA ASN A 182 15.46 15.78 -5.56
C ASN A 182 15.85 14.38 -6.07
N MET A 183 16.40 14.36 -7.27
CA MET A 183 16.82 13.12 -7.94
C MET A 183 17.91 12.35 -7.19
N SER A 184 18.77 13.02 -6.42
CA SER A 184 19.83 12.35 -5.66
C SER A 184 19.30 11.39 -4.59
N LEU A 185 18.06 11.61 -4.14
CA LEU A 185 17.40 10.79 -3.13
C LEU A 185 16.90 9.45 -3.70
N ILE A 186 16.59 9.40 -5.00
CA ILE A 186 15.93 8.23 -5.62
C ILE A 186 16.75 7.56 -6.71
N LYS A 187 17.60 8.32 -7.41
CA LYS A 187 18.39 7.78 -8.52
C LYS A 187 19.31 6.64 -8.04
N GLN A 188 19.20 5.49 -8.69
CA GLN A 188 19.97 4.27 -8.38
C GLN A 188 19.78 3.75 -6.93
N LYS A 189 18.65 4.07 -6.29
CA LYS A 189 18.33 3.61 -4.94
C LYS A 189 17.32 2.47 -4.91
N GLY A 190 16.66 2.20 -6.02
CA GLY A 190 15.70 1.11 -6.12
C GLY A 190 16.37 -0.26 -6.18
N VAL A 191 15.61 -1.28 -5.89
CA VAL A 191 15.98 -2.69 -6.11
C VAL A 191 15.36 -3.18 -7.42
N ILE A 192 16.03 -4.12 -8.08
CA ILE A 192 15.49 -4.79 -9.26
C ILE A 192 14.33 -5.68 -8.81
N ILE A 193 13.21 -5.56 -9.47
CA ILE A 193 12.00 -6.37 -9.23
C ILE A 193 11.94 -7.44 -10.31
N GLU A 194 11.89 -8.70 -9.89
CA GLU A 194 11.61 -9.80 -10.79
C GLU A 194 10.14 -9.75 -11.22
N LEU A 195 9.88 -10.05 -12.49
CA LEU A 195 8.52 -10.09 -13.00
C LEU A 195 7.74 -11.24 -12.35
N LEU A 196 6.45 -11.04 -12.16
CA LEU A 196 5.54 -12.11 -11.76
C LEU A 196 5.40 -13.15 -12.88
N PRO A 197 5.04 -14.40 -12.55
CA PRO A 197 4.68 -15.39 -13.56
C PRO A 197 3.64 -14.82 -14.55
N ASN A 198 3.88 -14.99 -15.84
CA ASN A 198 3.05 -14.48 -16.94
C ASN A 198 2.97 -12.95 -17.08
N ASP A 199 3.82 -12.19 -16.40
CA ASP A 199 4.01 -10.77 -16.62
C ASP A 199 5.01 -10.58 -17.78
N THR A 200 4.63 -9.82 -18.79
CA THR A 200 5.39 -9.68 -20.05
C THR A 200 5.98 -8.30 -20.27
N ASP A 201 5.97 -7.43 -19.30
CA ASP A 201 6.54 -6.07 -19.42
C ASP A 201 8.06 -6.04 -19.36
#